data_483ecb8d7c0d20ecd10f36a3eb0cdd5e
#
_entry.id   483ecb8d7c0d20ecd10f36a3eb0cdd5e
#
_cell.length_a   1.000
_cell.length_b   1.000
_cell.length_c   1.000
_cell.angle_alpha   90.00
_cell.angle_beta   90.00
_cell.angle_gamma   90.00
#
_symmetry.space_group_name_H-M   'P 1'
#
loop_
_entity.id
_entity.type
_entity.pdbx_description
1 polymer ?
#
loop_
_entity_poly.entity_id
_entity_poly.type
_entity_poly.pdbx_seq_one_letter_code
_entity_poly.pdbx_strand_id
1 'polypeptide(L)'
;MSTPPSPAPAQDNGPQPYDRLLDVLVRVAGAVVAVWGGFLLGTYATFMTPYRIGTALVPVSLLLAVGGNLALIWFGYVTTRNKFLALLPGLVWVVLSFVAANRTTEGDLVLFQSNWVGTVYLFAGSVTIAVAAYRLIVPKSPPIMPRR
;
A
#
# COMPACT_ATOMS: atom_id res chain seq x y z
N MET A 1 -2.60 -44.92 47.81
CA MET A 1 -2.06 -44.02 46.77
C MET A 1 -3.22 -43.32 46.09
N SER A 2 -3.49 -42.07 46.47
CA SER A 2 -4.58 -41.26 45.87
C SER A 2 -4.03 -40.58 44.59
N THR A 3 -4.64 -40.86 43.45
CA THR A 3 -4.35 -40.19 42.19
C THR A 3 -4.66 -38.68 42.30
N PRO A 4 -3.76 -37.80 41.89
CA PRO A 4 -4.05 -36.37 41.89
C PRO A 4 -5.23 -36.05 40.96
N PRO A 5 -6.09 -35.08 41.31
CA PRO A 5 -7.23 -34.70 40.49
C PRO A 5 -6.76 -34.23 39.12
N SER A 6 -7.45 -34.72 38.07
CA SER A 6 -7.20 -34.27 36.67
C SER A 6 -7.38 -32.76 36.58
N PRO A 7 -6.47 -32.04 35.90
CA PRO A 7 -6.64 -30.59 35.67
C PRO A 7 -7.96 -30.34 34.95
N ALA A 8 -8.73 -29.37 35.47
CA ALA A 8 -9.99 -28.96 34.85
C ALA A 8 -9.72 -28.51 33.40
N PRO A 9 -10.61 -28.90 32.45
CA PRO A 9 -10.46 -28.47 31.06
C PRO A 9 -10.42 -26.93 31.00
N ALA A 10 -9.41 -26.41 30.32
CA ALA A 10 -9.31 -24.97 30.07
C ALA A 10 -10.61 -24.52 29.40
N GLN A 11 -11.30 -23.57 30.01
CA GLN A 11 -12.50 -22.95 29.43
C GLN A 11 -12.05 -22.27 28.15
N ASP A 12 -12.40 -22.85 27.01
CA ASP A 12 -12.27 -22.22 25.69
C ASP A 12 -13.31 -21.09 25.64
N ASN A 13 -12.90 -19.91 26.06
CA ASN A 13 -13.70 -18.70 25.92
C ASN A 13 -13.73 -18.35 24.43
N GLY A 14 -14.68 -18.91 23.71
CA GLY A 14 -14.91 -18.62 22.30
C GLY A 14 -14.97 -17.10 22.03
N PRO A 15 -14.70 -16.64 20.80
CA PRO A 15 -14.56 -15.22 20.47
C PRO A 15 -15.78 -14.43 20.95
N GLN A 16 -15.52 -13.51 21.84
CA GLN A 16 -16.53 -12.62 22.42
C GLN A 16 -17.05 -11.64 21.37
N PRO A 17 -18.30 -11.17 21.43
CA PRO A 17 -18.87 -10.25 20.44
C PRO A 17 -18.06 -8.94 20.29
N TYR A 18 -17.41 -8.46 21.34
CA TYR A 18 -16.53 -7.29 21.28
C TYR A 18 -15.23 -7.52 20.49
N ASP A 19 -14.73 -8.76 20.41
CA ASP A 19 -13.54 -9.09 19.62
C ASP A 19 -13.79 -8.86 18.13
N ARG A 20 -15.00 -9.17 17.67
CA ARG A 20 -15.43 -8.91 16.28
C ARG A 20 -15.53 -7.41 15.99
N LEU A 21 -16.08 -6.65 16.93
CA LEU A 21 -16.15 -5.18 16.79
C LEU A 21 -14.76 -4.56 16.72
N LEU A 22 -13.86 -4.97 17.59
CA LEU A 22 -12.48 -4.50 17.60
C LEU A 22 -11.76 -4.86 16.30
N ASP A 23 -11.92 -6.08 15.78
CA ASP A 23 -11.32 -6.50 14.51
C ASP A 23 -11.83 -5.65 13.33
N VAL A 24 -13.14 -5.38 13.27
CA VAL A 24 -13.72 -4.50 12.24
C VAL A 24 -13.20 -3.08 12.37
N LEU A 25 -13.17 -2.52 13.58
CA LEU A 25 -12.67 -1.17 13.83
C LEU A 25 -11.20 -1.03 13.41
N VAL A 26 -10.35 -1.99 13.76
CA VAL A 26 -8.93 -1.98 13.37
C VAL A 26 -8.77 -2.06 11.85
N ARG A 27 -9.57 -2.87 11.17
CA ARG A 27 -9.54 -2.99 9.70
C ARG A 27 -9.98 -1.69 9.02
N VAL A 28 -11.07 -1.09 9.49
CA VAL A 28 -11.58 0.18 8.94
C VAL A 28 -10.59 1.31 9.19
N ALA A 29 -10.08 1.43 10.43
CA ALA A 29 -9.07 2.43 10.76
C ALA A 29 -7.81 2.25 9.93
N GLY A 30 -7.34 1.01 9.76
CA GLY A 30 -6.18 0.69 8.92
C GLY A 30 -6.40 1.04 7.45
N ALA A 31 -7.59 0.78 6.91
CA ALA A 31 -7.93 1.17 5.54
C ALA A 31 -7.93 2.70 5.37
N VAL A 32 -8.53 3.43 6.32
CA VAL A 32 -8.54 4.90 6.32
C VAL A 32 -7.12 5.45 6.38
N VAL A 33 -6.29 4.96 7.29
CA VAL A 33 -4.89 5.39 7.42
C VAL A 33 -4.10 5.08 6.13
N ALA A 34 -4.31 3.91 5.52
CA ALA A 34 -3.65 3.55 4.26
C ALA A 34 -4.04 4.49 3.11
N VAL A 35 -5.33 4.83 2.98
CA VAL A 35 -5.84 5.76 1.96
C VAL A 35 -5.29 7.16 2.16
N TRP A 36 -5.33 7.69 3.39
CA TRP A 36 -4.73 8.98 3.72
C TRP A 36 -3.23 8.99 3.50
N GLY A 37 -2.54 7.91 3.87
CA GLY A 37 -1.12 7.73 3.58
C GLY A 37 -0.84 7.77 2.09
N GLY A 38 -1.66 7.12 1.26
CA GLY A 38 -1.57 7.18 -0.20
C GLY A 38 -1.77 8.58 -0.77
N PHE A 39 -2.74 9.32 -0.22
CA PHE A 39 -2.98 10.72 -0.59
C PHE A 39 -1.79 11.61 -0.24
N LEU A 40 -1.31 11.57 0.99
CA LEU A 40 -0.18 12.38 1.44
C LEU A 40 1.11 12.02 0.68
N LEU A 41 1.38 10.72 0.52
CA LEU A 41 2.54 10.24 -0.21
C LEU A 41 2.49 10.70 -1.67
N GLY A 42 1.35 10.52 -2.34
CA GLY A 42 1.18 10.93 -3.74
C GLY A 42 1.36 12.43 -3.92
N THR A 43 0.74 13.23 -3.06
CA THR A 43 0.88 14.70 -3.08
C THR A 43 2.32 15.11 -2.86
N TYR A 44 2.95 14.62 -1.79
CA TYR A 44 4.35 14.96 -1.47
C TYR A 44 5.32 14.53 -2.56
N ALA A 45 5.17 13.31 -3.08
CA ALA A 45 6.02 12.79 -4.14
C ALA A 45 5.89 13.59 -5.43
N THR A 46 4.68 14.06 -5.77
CA THR A 46 4.43 14.92 -6.93
C THR A 46 5.18 16.25 -6.81
N PHE A 47 5.13 16.90 -5.65
CA PHE A 47 5.86 18.15 -5.40
C PHE A 47 7.38 17.96 -5.36
N MET A 48 7.87 16.77 -5.03
CA MET A 48 9.30 16.43 -5.03
C MET A 48 9.84 16.05 -6.43
N THR A 49 8.99 15.97 -7.44
CA THR A 49 9.42 15.62 -8.81
C THR A 49 10.44 16.60 -9.39
N PRO A 50 10.30 17.94 -9.26
CA PRO A 50 11.26 18.91 -9.74
C PRO A 50 12.43 19.18 -8.77
N TYR A 51 12.60 18.36 -7.72
CA TYR A 51 13.61 18.63 -6.70
C TYR A 51 15.03 18.57 -7.25
N ARG A 52 15.83 19.62 -6.99
CA ARG A 52 17.21 19.77 -7.46
C ARG A 52 18.15 20.07 -6.30
N ILE A 53 19.34 19.48 -6.38
CA ILE A 53 20.48 19.87 -5.55
C ILE A 53 21.53 20.43 -6.49
N GLY A 54 21.73 21.76 -6.47
CA GLY A 54 22.54 22.45 -7.46
C GLY A 54 21.95 22.30 -8.87
N THR A 55 22.72 21.78 -9.82
CA THR A 55 22.29 21.52 -11.20
C THR A 55 21.72 20.11 -11.41
N ALA A 56 21.87 19.21 -10.44
CA ALA A 56 21.45 17.81 -10.55
C ALA A 56 20.00 17.62 -10.07
N LEU A 57 19.19 16.93 -10.89
CA LEU A 57 17.86 16.44 -10.50
C LEU A 57 18.02 15.23 -9.60
N VAL A 58 17.43 15.28 -8.41
CA VAL A 58 17.44 14.17 -7.45
C VAL A 58 16.11 13.42 -7.52
N PRO A 59 16.10 12.12 -7.85
CA PRO A 59 14.86 11.37 -8.08
C PRO A 59 14.21 10.91 -6.76
N VAL A 60 14.02 11.81 -5.78
CA VAL A 60 13.36 11.51 -4.50
C VAL A 60 11.94 11.02 -4.72
N SER A 61 11.22 11.62 -5.65
CA SER A 61 9.86 11.22 -6.02
C SER A 61 9.78 9.76 -6.48
N LEU A 62 10.81 9.28 -7.18
CA LEU A 62 10.89 7.89 -7.65
C LEU A 62 10.98 6.90 -6.48
N LEU A 63 11.83 7.19 -5.49
CA LEU A 63 11.95 6.38 -4.28
C LEU A 63 10.64 6.36 -3.50
N LEU A 64 9.94 7.49 -3.41
CA LEU A 64 8.64 7.59 -2.77
C LEU A 64 7.56 6.83 -3.57
N ALA A 65 7.57 6.92 -4.90
CA ALA A 65 6.60 6.20 -5.73
C ALA A 65 6.75 4.68 -5.61
N VAL A 66 7.97 4.17 -5.60
CA VAL A 66 8.21 2.72 -5.50
C VAL A 66 8.10 2.25 -4.04
N GLY A 67 8.94 2.77 -3.17
CA GLY A 67 9.04 2.33 -1.77
C GLY A 67 7.78 2.65 -0.97
N GLY A 68 7.24 3.86 -1.13
CA GLY A 68 6.05 4.30 -0.43
C GLY A 68 4.80 3.53 -0.84
N ASN A 69 4.57 3.32 -2.14
CA ASN A 69 3.42 2.53 -2.59
C ASN A 69 3.52 1.07 -2.13
N LEU A 70 4.71 0.44 -2.19
CA LEU A 70 4.89 -0.92 -1.68
C LEU A 70 4.61 -1.00 -0.18
N ALA A 71 5.13 -0.05 0.60
CA ALA A 71 4.92 -0.01 2.04
C ALA A 71 3.44 0.17 2.40
N LEU A 72 2.73 1.08 1.71
CA LEU A 72 1.30 1.33 1.95
C LEU A 72 0.42 0.16 1.54
N ILE A 73 0.69 -0.47 0.40
CA ILE A 73 -0.03 -1.66 -0.05
C ILE A 73 0.20 -2.82 0.92
N TRP A 74 1.45 -3.03 1.35
CA TRP A 74 1.76 -4.04 2.35
C TRP A 74 1.08 -3.76 3.69
N PHE A 75 1.15 -2.53 4.19
CA PHE A 75 0.46 -2.09 5.40
C PHE A 75 -1.05 -2.32 5.30
N GLY A 76 -1.67 -1.88 4.19
CA GLY A 76 -3.08 -2.09 3.93
C GLY A 76 -3.46 -3.56 3.94
N TYR A 77 -2.63 -4.42 3.35
CA TYR A 77 -2.87 -5.87 3.33
C TYR A 77 -2.78 -6.50 4.73
N VAL A 78 -1.74 -6.17 5.49
CA VAL A 78 -1.55 -6.72 6.86
C VAL A 78 -2.69 -6.30 7.78
N THR A 79 -3.14 -5.04 7.67
CA THR A 79 -4.16 -4.49 8.57
C THR A 79 -5.56 -4.91 8.19
N THR A 80 -5.91 -4.85 6.90
CA THR A 80 -7.28 -5.14 6.45
C THR A 80 -7.50 -6.63 6.15
N ARG A 81 -6.42 -7.38 5.89
CA ARG A 81 -6.45 -8.77 5.41
C ARG A 81 -7.30 -8.96 4.14
N ASN A 82 -7.59 -7.87 3.45
CA ASN A 82 -8.37 -7.85 2.22
C ASN A 82 -7.51 -7.33 1.07
N LYS A 83 -7.37 -8.13 0.02
CA LYS A 83 -6.53 -7.83 -1.15
C LYS A 83 -6.98 -6.56 -1.89
N PHE A 84 -8.29 -6.34 -1.99
CA PHE A 84 -8.84 -5.18 -2.68
C PHE A 84 -8.65 -3.90 -1.87
N LEU A 85 -8.90 -3.93 -0.56
CA LEU A 85 -8.68 -2.79 0.33
C LEU A 85 -7.20 -2.42 0.40
N ALA A 86 -6.30 -3.39 0.32
CA ALA A 86 -4.87 -3.16 0.30
C ALA A 86 -4.38 -2.37 -0.93
N LEU A 87 -5.10 -2.43 -2.04
CA LEU A 87 -4.75 -1.71 -3.28
C LEU A 87 -5.28 -0.27 -3.33
N LEU A 88 -6.20 0.11 -2.43
CA LEU A 88 -6.78 1.46 -2.40
C LEU A 88 -5.74 2.59 -2.33
N PRO A 89 -4.70 2.55 -1.47
CA PRO A 89 -3.70 3.62 -1.46
C PRO A 89 -2.97 3.76 -2.80
N GLY A 90 -2.69 2.65 -3.49
CA GLY A 90 -2.13 2.69 -4.84
C GLY A 90 -3.09 3.32 -5.86
N LEU A 91 -4.38 3.02 -5.77
CA LEU A 91 -5.40 3.64 -6.63
C LEU A 91 -5.48 5.15 -6.39
N VAL A 92 -5.46 5.59 -5.14
CA VAL A 92 -5.43 7.03 -4.78
C VAL A 92 -4.20 7.69 -5.37
N TRP A 93 -3.02 7.06 -5.28
CA TRP A 93 -1.79 7.55 -5.90
C TRP A 93 -1.93 7.70 -7.41
N VAL A 94 -2.52 6.71 -8.12
CA VAL A 94 -2.76 6.78 -9.58
C VAL A 94 -3.66 7.96 -9.92
N VAL A 95 -4.78 8.13 -9.21
CA VAL A 95 -5.72 9.24 -9.45
C VAL A 95 -5.04 10.59 -9.26
N LEU A 96 -4.28 10.77 -8.17
CA LEU A 96 -3.54 12.00 -7.90
C LEU A 96 -2.49 12.28 -8.97
N SER A 97 -1.75 11.26 -9.38
CA SER A 97 -0.74 11.37 -10.43
C SER A 97 -1.37 11.75 -11.77
N PHE A 98 -2.56 11.21 -12.07
CA PHE A 98 -3.30 11.57 -13.27
C PHE A 98 -3.82 13.02 -13.24
N VAL A 99 -4.33 13.46 -12.08
CA VAL A 99 -4.74 14.86 -11.88
C VAL A 99 -3.55 15.80 -12.04
N ALA A 100 -2.40 15.46 -11.43
CA ALA A 100 -1.19 16.26 -11.50
C ALA A 100 -0.52 16.28 -12.89
N ALA A 101 -0.80 15.26 -13.72
CA ALA A 101 -0.34 15.20 -15.10
C ALA A 101 -1.16 16.08 -16.05
N ASN A 102 -2.36 16.48 -15.66
CA ASN A 102 -3.18 17.39 -16.44
C ASN A 102 -2.72 18.84 -16.26
N ARG A 103 -2.95 19.65 -17.28
CA ARG A 103 -2.69 21.09 -17.21
C ARG A 103 -3.60 21.75 -16.17
N THR A 104 -3.01 22.61 -15.35
CA THR A 104 -3.79 23.52 -14.53
C THR A 104 -4.45 24.58 -15.40
N THR A 105 -5.47 25.28 -14.87
CA THR A 105 -6.11 26.42 -15.55
C THR A 105 -5.13 27.56 -15.90
N GLU A 106 -3.99 27.62 -15.22
CA GLU A 106 -2.92 28.58 -15.44
C GLU A 106 -1.91 28.10 -16.49
N GLY A 107 -2.10 26.90 -17.05
CA GLY A 107 -1.26 26.35 -18.14
C GLY A 107 -0.02 25.61 -17.69
N ASP A 108 0.27 25.58 -16.40
CA ASP A 108 1.43 24.88 -15.85
C ASP A 108 1.19 23.38 -15.70
N LEU A 109 2.19 22.59 -16.13
CA LEU A 109 2.24 21.14 -15.96
C LEU A 109 3.10 20.80 -14.74
N VAL A 110 2.49 20.33 -13.66
CA VAL A 110 3.23 20.03 -12.42
C VAL A 110 4.20 18.86 -12.62
N LEU A 111 3.84 17.85 -13.42
CA LEU A 111 4.66 16.64 -13.64
C LEU A 111 5.55 16.69 -14.88
N PHE A 112 5.18 17.46 -15.93
CA PHE A 112 5.84 17.35 -17.24
C PHE A 112 6.65 18.59 -17.66
N GLN A 113 7.02 19.49 -16.75
CA GLN A 113 7.87 20.66 -17.06
C GLN A 113 9.28 20.24 -17.51
N SER A 114 9.39 19.68 -18.72
CA SER A 114 10.68 19.25 -19.33
C SER A 114 11.53 18.33 -18.44
N ASN A 115 10.88 17.57 -17.55
CA ASN A 115 11.55 16.79 -16.52
C ASN A 115 11.33 15.30 -16.74
N TRP A 116 12.39 14.57 -17.13
CA TRP A 116 12.36 13.11 -17.28
C TRP A 116 11.96 12.37 -15.99
N VAL A 117 12.23 12.97 -14.82
CA VAL A 117 11.90 12.39 -13.50
C VAL A 117 10.40 12.21 -13.35
N GLY A 118 9.58 13.17 -13.84
CA GLY A 118 8.11 13.04 -13.81
C GLY A 118 7.60 11.86 -14.62
N THR A 119 8.16 11.64 -15.80
CA THR A 119 7.80 10.50 -16.65
C THR A 119 8.18 9.18 -15.99
N VAL A 120 9.42 9.08 -15.50
CA VAL A 120 9.90 7.86 -14.81
C VAL A 120 9.12 7.62 -13.52
N TYR A 121 8.77 8.66 -12.77
CA TYR A 121 7.93 8.58 -11.58
C TYR A 121 6.58 7.90 -11.86
N LEU A 122 5.88 8.32 -12.92
CA LEU A 122 4.59 7.74 -13.31
C LEU A 122 4.74 6.27 -13.71
N PHE A 123 5.72 5.96 -14.56
CA PHE A 123 5.96 4.58 -15.00
C PHE A 123 6.34 3.67 -13.83
N ALA A 124 7.32 4.07 -13.03
CA ALA A 124 7.79 3.24 -11.92
C ALA A 124 6.72 3.02 -10.85
N GLY A 125 5.94 4.05 -10.51
CA GLY A 125 4.84 3.93 -9.58
C GLY A 125 3.74 3.00 -10.11
N SER A 126 3.36 3.14 -11.37
CA SER A 126 2.34 2.29 -12.02
C SER A 126 2.79 0.82 -12.09
N VAL A 127 4.03 0.57 -12.50
CA VAL A 127 4.61 -0.79 -12.53
C VAL A 127 4.65 -1.37 -11.11
N THR A 128 5.03 -0.58 -10.13
CA THR A 128 5.08 -1.02 -8.72
C THR A 128 3.71 -1.47 -8.24
N ILE A 129 2.66 -0.68 -8.49
CA ILE A 129 1.28 -1.03 -8.11
C ILE A 129 0.81 -2.27 -8.87
N ALA A 130 1.10 -2.38 -10.17
CA ALA A 130 0.74 -3.54 -10.99
C ALA A 130 1.41 -4.83 -10.47
N VAL A 131 2.70 -4.78 -10.14
CA VAL A 131 3.44 -5.91 -9.57
C VAL A 131 2.89 -6.29 -8.19
N ALA A 132 2.58 -5.30 -7.34
CA ALA A 132 1.99 -5.55 -6.03
C ALA A 132 0.60 -6.18 -6.16
N ALA A 133 -0.24 -5.68 -7.05
CA ALA A 133 -1.56 -6.25 -7.35
C ALA A 133 -1.46 -7.68 -7.86
N TYR A 134 -0.54 -7.93 -8.81
CA TYR A 134 -0.28 -9.27 -9.32
C TYR A 134 0.10 -10.24 -8.18
N ARG A 135 1.05 -9.87 -7.33
CA ARG A 135 1.49 -10.70 -6.20
C ARG A 135 0.41 -10.97 -5.16
N LEU A 136 -0.52 -10.02 -4.97
CA LEU A 136 -1.63 -10.19 -4.03
C LEU A 136 -2.75 -11.05 -4.61
N ILE A 137 -3.05 -10.92 -5.90
CA ILE A 137 -4.21 -11.56 -6.53
C ILE A 137 -3.88 -12.97 -6.99
N VAL A 138 -2.71 -13.17 -7.61
CA VAL A 138 -2.31 -14.47 -8.16
C VAL A 138 -1.89 -15.43 -7.04
N PRO A 139 -2.58 -16.58 -6.88
CA PRO A 139 -2.19 -17.58 -5.89
C PRO A 139 -0.80 -18.13 -6.22
N LYS A 140 0.05 -18.28 -5.22
CA LYS A 140 1.28 -19.07 -5.40
C LYS A 140 0.88 -20.51 -5.68
N SER A 141 1.29 -21.03 -6.83
CA SER A 141 1.16 -22.47 -7.13
C SER A 141 1.79 -23.28 -6.00
N PRO A 142 1.12 -24.34 -5.49
CA PRO A 142 1.73 -25.20 -4.49
C PRO A 142 3.00 -25.83 -5.10
N PRO A 143 4.07 -26.07 -4.32
CA PRO A 143 5.25 -26.73 -4.80
C PRO A 143 4.85 -28.12 -5.33
N ILE A 144 5.30 -28.44 -6.55
CA ILE A 144 5.09 -29.75 -7.17
C ILE A 144 5.84 -30.75 -6.29
N MET A 145 5.12 -31.50 -5.45
CA MET A 145 5.71 -32.61 -4.71
C MET A 145 6.05 -33.71 -5.72
N PRO A 146 7.32 -34.13 -5.82
CA PRO A 146 7.66 -35.29 -6.64
C PRO A 146 6.91 -36.49 -6.06
N ARG A 147 6.08 -37.13 -6.88
CA ARG A 147 5.49 -38.44 -6.55
C ARG A 147 6.63 -39.44 -6.36
N ARG A 148 6.74 -39.95 -5.15
CA ARG A 148 7.57 -41.16 -4.87
C ARG A 148 6.80 -42.39 -5.25
#